data_df9c52ce67a440deb33c8029659d28f4
#
_entry.id   df9c52ce67a440deb33c8029659d28f4
#
_cell.length_a   1.000
_cell.length_b   1.000
_cell.length_c   1.000
_cell.angle_alpha   90.00
_cell.angle_beta   90.00
_cell.angle_gamma   90.00
#
_symmetry.space_group_name_H-M   'P 1'
#
loop_
_entity.id
_entity.type
_entity.pdbx_description
1 polymer ?
#
loop_
_entity_poly.entity_id
_entity_poly.type
_entity_poly.pdbx_seq_one_letter_code
_entity_poly.pdbx_strand_id
1 'polypeptide(L)'
;MAAIRNILNVYEKADSAKKVDIIIRYYPNFLGIVDSYTEGLRYMIENEKAYNRSKSRGDLGVRVQTSGKHSDITADTAISNVITRDAIIACDFSGDVLDGVDRGEEFQKEAFLLRMMRNDYELFNQQLGILDKEEAEVFGQFLRKEKCIADIAEDKGLVYESVQQKLHRVKRKLKIQMVGFLDGNVGGV
;
A
#
# COMPACT_ATOMS: atom_id res chain seq x y z
N MET A 1 -0.54 9.75 -14.40
CA MET A 1 0.54 9.35 -13.46
C MET A 1 0.83 10.38 -12.34
N ALA A 2 0.67 11.67 -12.54
CA ALA A 2 0.91 12.68 -11.48
C ALA A 2 -0.03 12.53 -10.25
N ALA A 3 -1.28 12.11 -10.43
CA ALA A 3 -2.25 11.95 -9.34
C ALA A 3 -1.90 10.82 -8.35
N ILE A 4 -1.21 9.77 -8.80
CA ILE A 4 -0.87 8.62 -7.96
C ILE A 4 0.32 8.96 -7.03
N ARG A 5 1.37 9.61 -7.53
CA ARG A 5 2.51 10.08 -6.69
C ARG A 5 2.07 10.99 -5.54
N ASN A 6 0.92 11.65 -5.67
CA ASN A 6 0.41 12.52 -4.63
C ASN A 6 -0.21 11.74 -3.45
N ILE A 7 -0.72 10.51 -3.66
CA ILE A 7 -1.42 9.76 -2.59
C ILE A 7 -0.45 9.33 -1.49
N LEU A 8 0.73 8.83 -1.82
CA LEU A 8 1.74 8.40 -0.84
C LEU A 8 2.15 9.59 0.05
N ASN A 9 2.54 10.70 -0.55
CA ASN A 9 2.94 11.91 0.17
C ASN A 9 1.78 12.51 1.00
N VAL A 10 0.55 12.43 0.48
CA VAL A 10 -0.63 12.90 1.22
C VAL A 10 -0.92 11.98 2.41
N TYR A 11 -0.77 10.67 2.23
CA TYR A 11 -1.00 9.69 3.29
C TYR A 11 0.04 9.80 4.42
N GLU A 12 1.31 9.96 4.06
CA GLU A 12 2.41 10.15 5.02
C GLU A 12 2.16 11.34 5.96
N LYS A 13 1.69 12.46 5.39
CA LYS A 13 1.46 13.72 6.13
C LYS A 13 0.06 13.83 6.74
N ALA A 14 -0.79 12.84 6.49
CA ALA A 14 -2.17 12.85 6.96
C ALA A 14 -2.24 12.50 8.45
N ASP A 15 -3.13 13.18 9.17
CA ASP A 15 -3.60 12.73 10.47
C ASP A 15 -4.44 11.44 10.34
N SER A 16 -4.66 10.75 11.44
CA SER A 16 -5.39 9.47 11.46
C SER A 16 -6.78 9.58 10.84
N ALA A 17 -7.47 10.70 11.05
CA ALA A 17 -8.80 10.94 10.49
C ALA A 17 -8.77 11.07 8.95
N LYS A 18 -7.75 11.74 8.40
CA LYS A 18 -7.56 11.87 6.95
C LYS A 18 -7.09 10.57 6.32
N LYS A 19 -6.25 9.77 7.00
CA LYS A 19 -5.86 8.42 6.54
C LYS A 19 -7.09 7.56 6.31
N VAL A 20 -8.04 7.54 7.25
CA VAL A 20 -9.31 6.81 7.09
C VAL A 20 -10.13 7.36 5.90
N ASP A 21 -10.21 8.68 5.71
CA ASP A 21 -10.91 9.26 4.55
C ASP A 21 -10.25 8.87 3.22
N ILE A 22 -8.91 8.75 3.18
CA ILE A 22 -8.17 8.29 2.00
C ILE A 22 -8.51 6.82 1.72
N ILE A 23 -8.49 5.95 2.73
CA ILE A 23 -8.87 4.54 2.58
C ILE A 23 -10.28 4.42 2.00
N ILE A 24 -11.27 5.11 2.59
CA ILE A 24 -12.67 5.10 2.11
C ILE A 24 -12.76 5.59 0.66
N ARG A 25 -12.07 6.67 0.32
CA ARG A 25 -12.09 7.27 -1.02
C ARG A 25 -11.56 6.34 -2.11
N TYR A 26 -10.47 5.64 -1.80
CA TYR A 26 -9.77 4.77 -2.74
C TYR A 26 -10.02 3.29 -2.49
N TYR A 27 -10.97 2.95 -1.64
CA TYR A 27 -11.21 1.59 -1.14
C TYR A 27 -11.10 0.49 -2.20
N PRO A 28 -11.77 0.57 -3.39
CA PRO A 28 -11.70 -0.50 -4.38
C PRO A 28 -10.30 -0.73 -4.96
N ASN A 29 -9.48 0.31 -5.00
CA ASN A 29 -8.19 0.30 -5.66
C ASN A 29 -7.02 0.52 -4.67
N PHE A 30 -7.30 0.58 -3.37
CA PHE A 30 -6.30 0.99 -2.37
C PHE A 30 -5.10 0.04 -2.34
N LEU A 31 -5.34 -1.28 -2.27
CA LEU A 31 -4.26 -2.27 -2.33
C LEU A 31 -3.53 -2.25 -3.66
N GLY A 32 -4.24 -2.10 -4.78
CA GLY A 32 -3.61 -1.96 -6.10
C GLY A 32 -2.69 -0.73 -6.19
N ILE A 33 -3.03 0.37 -5.52
CA ILE A 33 -2.15 1.53 -5.39
C ILE A 33 -0.90 1.16 -4.57
N VAL A 34 -1.05 0.53 -3.42
CA VAL A 34 0.07 0.09 -2.58
C VAL A 34 0.99 -0.88 -3.33
N ASP A 35 0.41 -1.85 -4.04
CA ASP A 35 1.17 -2.82 -4.85
C ASP A 35 1.93 -2.14 -5.99
N SER A 36 1.32 -1.17 -6.67
CA SER A 36 1.99 -0.38 -7.72
C SER A 36 3.19 0.40 -7.19
N TYR A 37 3.10 0.97 -5.99
CA TYR A 37 4.24 1.63 -5.35
C TYR A 37 5.31 0.63 -4.90
N THR A 38 4.92 -0.53 -4.39
CA THR A 38 5.83 -1.61 -4.03
C THR A 38 6.68 -2.02 -5.25
N GLU A 39 6.05 -2.22 -6.41
CA GLU A 39 6.76 -2.53 -7.66
C GLU A 39 7.63 -1.36 -8.14
N GLY A 40 7.16 -0.12 -8.00
CA GLY A 40 7.96 1.06 -8.31
C GLY A 40 9.21 1.18 -7.45
N LEU A 41 9.09 0.91 -6.15
CA LEU A 41 10.21 0.93 -5.21
C LEU A 41 11.22 -0.18 -5.52
N ARG A 42 10.74 -1.41 -5.78
CA ARG A 42 11.58 -2.52 -6.25
C ARG A 42 12.39 -2.13 -7.49
N TYR A 43 11.71 -1.56 -8.48
CA TYR A 43 12.35 -1.10 -9.72
C TYR A 43 13.44 -0.06 -9.46
N MET A 44 13.20 0.90 -8.56
CA MET A 44 14.20 1.91 -8.21
C MET A 44 15.43 1.29 -7.51
N ILE A 45 15.24 0.36 -6.57
CA ILE A 45 16.31 -0.34 -5.87
C ILE A 45 17.17 -1.13 -6.88
N GLU A 46 16.55 -1.92 -7.75
CA GLU A 46 17.29 -2.75 -8.71
C GLU A 46 18.03 -1.92 -9.77
N ASN A 47 17.46 -0.80 -10.20
CA ASN A 47 18.14 0.12 -11.11
C ASN A 47 19.35 0.79 -10.47
N GLU A 48 19.24 1.20 -9.22
CA GLU A 48 20.36 1.82 -8.50
C GLU A 48 21.50 0.81 -8.29
N LYS A 49 21.18 -0.43 -7.91
CA LYS A 49 22.16 -1.52 -7.86
C LYS A 49 22.85 -1.74 -9.21
N ALA A 50 22.07 -1.78 -10.29
CA ALA A 50 22.61 -1.98 -11.63
C ALA A 50 23.53 -0.82 -12.06
N TYR A 51 23.11 0.42 -11.77
CA TYR A 51 23.90 1.62 -12.04
C TYR A 51 25.22 1.60 -11.26
N ASN A 52 25.19 1.35 -9.96
CA ASN A 52 26.39 1.34 -9.12
C ASN A 52 27.35 0.20 -9.50
N ARG A 53 26.82 -0.97 -9.85
CA ARG A 53 27.61 -2.07 -10.42
C ARG A 53 28.27 -1.69 -11.75
N SER A 54 27.58 -0.96 -12.62
CA SER A 54 28.14 -0.51 -13.90
C SER A 54 29.25 0.52 -13.71
N LYS A 55 29.08 1.44 -12.77
CA LYS A 55 30.06 2.47 -12.42
C LYS A 55 31.34 1.85 -11.87
N SER A 56 31.26 0.87 -10.99
CA SER A 56 32.44 0.19 -10.43
C SER A 56 33.18 -0.68 -11.45
N ARG A 57 32.50 -1.14 -12.54
CA ARG A 57 33.11 -1.91 -13.63
C ARG A 57 33.84 -1.05 -14.66
N GLY A 58 33.54 0.25 -14.75
CA GLY A 58 34.14 1.16 -15.73
C GLY A 58 35.65 1.33 -15.57
N ASP A 59 36.23 0.98 -14.43
CA ASP A 59 37.63 1.12 -14.09
C ASP A 59 38.48 -0.14 -14.37
N LEU A 60 37.86 -1.26 -14.71
CA LEU A 60 38.53 -2.55 -14.99
C LEU A 60 38.46 -2.88 -16.48
N GLY A 61 39.41 -2.33 -17.26
CA GLY A 61 39.49 -2.47 -18.70
C GLY A 61 39.74 -3.87 -19.28
N VAL A 62 39.56 -4.98 -18.51
CA VAL A 62 39.73 -6.34 -19.00
C VAL A 62 38.63 -7.24 -18.48
N ARG A 63 37.82 -7.79 -19.38
CA ARG A 63 36.87 -8.86 -19.09
C ARG A 63 37.63 -10.17 -18.97
N VAL A 64 37.95 -10.60 -17.79
CA VAL A 64 38.40 -11.99 -17.56
C VAL A 64 37.16 -12.91 -17.56
N GLN A 65 36.98 -13.65 -18.66
CA GLN A 65 36.05 -14.79 -18.67
C GLN A 65 36.61 -15.87 -17.73
N THR A 66 36.09 -15.95 -16.52
CA THR A 66 36.28 -17.13 -15.68
C THR A 66 35.40 -18.25 -16.22
N SER A 67 36.05 -19.22 -16.87
CA SER A 67 35.45 -20.48 -17.28
C SER A 67 34.98 -21.23 -16.04
N GLY A 68 33.67 -21.49 -15.87
CA GLY A 68 33.26 -22.51 -14.94
C GLY A 68 31.90 -22.46 -14.28
N LYS A 69 31.20 -21.33 -14.23
CA LYS A 69 29.79 -21.28 -13.81
C LYS A 69 29.01 -20.42 -14.81
N HIS A 70 28.20 -21.06 -15.62
CA HIS A 70 27.15 -20.35 -16.35
C HIS A 70 26.09 -19.94 -15.32
N SER A 71 26.26 -18.78 -14.70
CA SER A 71 25.20 -18.10 -13.99
C SER A 71 24.16 -17.70 -15.03
N ASP A 72 22.96 -18.21 -14.92
CA ASP A 72 21.84 -17.72 -15.73
C ASP A 72 21.45 -16.32 -15.22
N ILE A 73 22.01 -15.30 -15.86
CA ILE A 73 21.81 -13.88 -15.49
C ILE A 73 20.31 -13.56 -15.40
N THR A 74 19.50 -14.20 -16.23
CA THR A 74 18.05 -14.01 -16.24
C THR A 74 17.41 -14.61 -14.98
N ALA A 75 17.83 -15.81 -14.60
CA ALA A 75 17.36 -16.47 -13.37
C ALA A 75 17.82 -15.69 -12.12
N ASP A 76 19.08 -15.29 -12.05
CA ASP A 76 19.61 -14.51 -10.93
C ASP A 76 18.88 -13.17 -10.78
N THR A 77 18.56 -12.48 -11.89
CA THR A 77 17.79 -11.24 -11.88
C THR A 77 16.35 -11.48 -11.41
N ALA A 78 15.71 -12.55 -11.85
CA ALA A 78 14.36 -12.89 -11.43
C ALA A 78 14.29 -13.19 -9.92
N ILE A 79 15.27 -13.93 -9.41
CA ILE A 79 15.39 -14.23 -7.97
C ILE A 79 15.62 -12.93 -7.17
N SER A 80 16.54 -12.06 -7.59
CA SER A 80 16.78 -10.76 -6.95
C SER A 80 15.52 -9.92 -6.88
N ASN A 81 14.74 -9.86 -7.96
CA ASN A 81 13.49 -9.12 -8.02
C ASN A 81 12.46 -9.63 -6.99
N VAL A 82 12.34 -10.96 -6.83
CA VAL A 82 11.43 -11.57 -5.85
C VAL A 82 11.89 -11.25 -4.43
N ILE A 83 13.16 -11.46 -4.14
CA ILE A 83 13.74 -11.20 -2.80
C ILE A 83 13.55 -9.72 -2.43
N THR A 84 13.87 -8.79 -3.33
CA THR A 84 13.72 -7.35 -3.09
C THR A 84 12.25 -6.97 -2.87
N ARG A 85 11.33 -7.54 -3.65
CA ARG A 85 9.89 -7.31 -3.49
C ARG A 85 9.38 -7.81 -2.13
N ASP A 86 9.77 -9.01 -1.74
CA ASP A 86 9.36 -9.62 -0.47
C ASP A 86 9.94 -8.86 0.72
N ALA A 87 11.18 -8.37 0.63
CA ALA A 87 11.79 -7.49 1.61
C ALA A 87 11.03 -6.18 1.80
N ILE A 88 10.57 -5.57 0.71
CA ILE A 88 9.74 -4.35 0.76
C ILE A 88 8.40 -4.63 1.46
N ILE A 89 7.73 -5.73 1.10
CA ILE A 89 6.42 -6.10 1.67
C ILE A 89 6.55 -6.40 3.17
N ALA A 90 7.58 -7.17 3.54
CA ALA A 90 7.88 -7.50 4.93
C ALA A 90 8.48 -6.32 5.71
N CYS A 91 8.96 -5.28 5.00
CA CYS A 91 9.79 -4.22 5.57
C CYS A 91 10.98 -4.80 6.34
N ASP A 92 11.60 -5.84 5.77
CA ASP A 92 12.77 -6.53 6.29
C ASP A 92 13.89 -6.51 5.24
N PHE A 93 14.88 -5.68 5.48
CA PHE A 93 16.04 -5.49 4.62
C PHE A 93 17.30 -6.11 5.22
N SER A 94 17.12 -7.16 6.02
CA SER A 94 18.25 -7.96 6.53
C SER A 94 18.99 -8.64 5.38
N GLY A 95 20.30 -8.87 5.57
CA GLY A 95 21.16 -9.43 4.55
C GLY A 95 21.62 -8.38 3.53
N ASP A 96 21.73 -8.80 2.27
CA ASP A 96 22.33 -8.05 1.16
C ASP A 96 21.33 -7.32 0.25
N VAL A 97 20.06 -7.23 0.69
CA VAL A 97 18.97 -6.66 -0.13
C VAL A 97 19.25 -5.23 -0.57
N LEU A 98 19.92 -4.43 0.24
CA LEU A 98 20.29 -3.04 -0.08
C LEU A 98 21.79 -2.86 -0.37
N ASP A 99 22.54 -3.93 -0.55
CA ASP A 99 23.95 -3.84 -0.90
C ASP A 99 24.14 -3.15 -2.26
N GLY A 100 25.02 -2.17 -2.29
CA GLY A 100 25.26 -1.36 -3.48
C GLY A 100 24.17 -0.32 -3.78
N VAL A 101 23.34 0.03 -2.81
CA VAL A 101 22.33 1.09 -2.88
C VAL A 101 22.75 2.27 -2.00
N ASP A 102 22.83 3.47 -2.58
CA ASP A 102 23.23 4.68 -1.85
C ASP A 102 22.09 5.26 -1.01
N ARG A 103 20.83 5.13 -1.51
CA ARG A 103 19.60 5.63 -0.86
C ARG A 103 18.86 4.60 -0.02
N GLY A 104 19.58 3.65 0.57
CA GLY A 104 18.98 2.55 1.34
C GLY A 104 18.01 3.02 2.46
N GLU A 105 18.38 4.06 3.21
CA GLU A 105 17.51 4.60 4.27
C GLU A 105 16.21 5.21 3.73
N GLU A 106 16.25 5.87 2.57
CA GLU A 106 15.06 6.44 1.93
C GLU A 106 14.11 5.32 1.51
N PHE A 107 14.65 4.28 0.89
CA PHE A 107 13.86 3.12 0.46
C PHE A 107 13.25 2.34 1.63
N GLN A 108 13.97 2.22 2.75
CA GLN A 108 13.41 1.63 3.97
C GLN A 108 12.24 2.45 4.54
N LYS A 109 12.34 3.78 4.54
CA LYS A 109 11.24 4.66 4.97
C LYS A 109 10.01 4.53 4.07
N GLU A 110 10.24 4.49 2.74
CA GLU A 110 9.14 4.30 1.78
C GLU A 110 8.48 2.92 1.95
N ALA A 111 9.26 1.85 2.12
CA ALA A 111 8.73 0.51 2.37
C ALA A 111 7.93 0.45 3.68
N PHE A 112 8.41 1.09 4.75
CA PHE A 112 7.69 1.19 6.01
C PHE A 112 6.33 1.88 5.84
N LEU A 113 6.29 2.97 5.07
CA LEU A 113 5.04 3.67 4.77
C LEU A 113 4.06 2.77 4.00
N LEU A 114 4.54 2.04 3.00
CA LEU A 114 3.71 1.09 2.24
C LEU A 114 3.15 -0.03 3.12
N ARG A 115 3.96 -0.56 4.03
CA ARG A 115 3.53 -1.55 5.03
C ARG A 115 2.47 -0.97 5.96
N MET A 116 2.66 0.25 6.46
CA MET A 116 1.65 0.94 7.28
C MET A 116 0.33 1.08 6.52
N MET A 117 0.37 1.55 5.27
CA MET A 117 -0.84 1.69 4.45
C MET A 117 -1.58 0.36 4.30
N ARG A 118 -0.86 -0.73 4.09
CA ARG A 118 -1.45 -2.08 3.99
C ARG A 118 -2.11 -2.50 5.30
N ASN A 119 -1.41 -2.34 6.41
CA ASN A 119 -1.91 -2.68 7.74
C ASN A 119 -3.15 -1.84 8.10
N ASP A 120 -3.14 -0.55 7.80
CA ASP A 120 -4.27 0.35 8.06
C ASP A 120 -5.51 -0.06 7.23
N TYR A 121 -5.31 -0.49 5.98
CA TYR A 121 -6.39 -1.03 5.15
C TYR A 121 -6.93 -2.37 5.69
N GLU A 122 -6.07 -3.26 6.14
CA GLU A 122 -6.47 -4.53 6.74
C GLU A 122 -7.26 -4.30 8.03
N LEU A 123 -6.78 -3.40 8.89
CA LEU A 123 -7.49 -2.99 10.10
C LEU A 123 -8.86 -2.40 9.77
N PHE A 124 -8.95 -1.55 8.74
CA PHE A 124 -10.21 -1.00 8.28
C PHE A 124 -11.20 -2.10 7.85
N ASN A 125 -10.72 -3.12 7.13
CA ASN A 125 -11.54 -4.27 6.74
C ASN A 125 -12.02 -5.09 7.94
N GLN A 126 -11.18 -5.27 8.96
CA GLN A 126 -11.59 -5.90 10.21
C GLN A 126 -12.71 -5.12 10.89
N GLN A 127 -12.61 -3.77 10.90
CA GLN A 127 -13.67 -2.94 11.47
C GLN A 127 -14.97 -2.98 10.65
N LEU A 128 -14.90 -3.15 9.33
CA LEU A 128 -16.09 -3.41 8.51
C LEU A 128 -16.79 -4.71 8.90
N GLY A 129 -16.03 -5.74 9.28
CA GLY A 129 -16.56 -7.03 9.73
C GLY A 129 -17.33 -6.99 11.07
N ILE A 130 -17.19 -5.91 11.85
CA ILE A 130 -17.89 -5.73 13.14
C ILE A 130 -19.24 -5.00 12.96
N LEU A 131 -19.49 -4.43 11.78
CA LEU A 131 -20.77 -3.78 11.47
C LEU A 131 -21.91 -4.83 11.48
N ASP A 132 -23.13 -4.38 11.82
CA ASP A 132 -24.28 -5.24 11.60
C ASP A 132 -24.49 -5.56 10.12
N LYS A 133 -25.20 -6.66 9.84
CA LYS A 133 -25.34 -7.20 8.49
C LYS A 133 -25.89 -6.18 7.49
N GLU A 134 -26.86 -5.36 7.91
CA GLU A 134 -27.48 -4.37 7.05
C GLU A 134 -26.54 -3.17 6.80
N GLU A 135 -25.85 -2.70 7.85
CA GLU A 135 -24.84 -1.65 7.73
C GLU A 135 -23.69 -2.09 6.82
N ALA A 136 -23.17 -3.32 7.02
CA ALA A 136 -22.10 -3.89 6.24
C ALA A 136 -22.46 -4.03 4.75
N GLU A 137 -23.69 -4.46 4.45
CA GLU A 137 -24.16 -4.61 3.07
C GLU A 137 -24.24 -3.25 2.36
N VAL A 138 -24.99 -2.30 2.96
CA VAL A 138 -25.20 -0.96 2.37
C VAL A 138 -23.89 -0.20 2.23
N PHE A 139 -23.06 -0.21 3.27
CA PHE A 139 -21.79 0.50 3.25
C PHE A 139 -20.77 -0.18 2.34
N GLY A 140 -20.76 -1.51 2.28
CA GLY A 140 -19.91 -2.28 1.39
C GLY A 140 -20.18 -2.00 -0.09
N GLN A 141 -21.46 -1.97 -0.53
CA GLN A 141 -21.83 -1.61 -1.90
C GLN A 141 -21.36 -0.19 -2.26
N PHE A 142 -21.51 0.76 -1.34
CA PHE A 142 -21.03 2.13 -1.51
C PHE A 142 -19.50 2.21 -1.58
N LEU A 143 -18.77 1.53 -0.70
CA LEU A 143 -17.31 1.53 -0.67
C LEU A 143 -16.71 0.93 -1.95
N ARG A 144 -17.26 -0.19 -2.42
CA ARG A 144 -16.81 -0.85 -3.65
C ARG A 144 -17.27 -0.14 -4.92
N LYS A 145 -18.06 0.95 -4.78
CA LYS A 145 -18.65 1.72 -5.89
C LYS A 145 -19.50 0.86 -6.82
N GLU A 146 -20.09 -0.19 -6.29
CA GLU A 146 -21.00 -1.08 -7.03
C GLU A 146 -22.33 -0.39 -7.33
N LYS A 147 -22.81 0.42 -6.39
CA LYS A 147 -24.07 1.17 -6.49
C LYS A 147 -23.91 2.61 -5.98
N CYS A 148 -24.60 3.53 -6.61
CA CYS A 148 -24.74 4.88 -6.09
C CYS A 148 -25.80 4.92 -4.96
N ILE A 149 -25.89 6.02 -4.24
CA ILE A 149 -26.85 6.17 -3.12
C ILE A 149 -28.31 6.02 -3.61
N ALA A 150 -28.61 6.52 -4.82
CA ALA A 150 -29.93 6.40 -5.40
C ALA A 150 -30.30 4.93 -5.70
N ASP A 151 -29.36 4.16 -6.28
CA ASP A 151 -29.57 2.74 -6.58
C ASP A 151 -29.79 1.92 -5.30
N ILE A 152 -29.02 2.22 -4.23
CA ILE A 152 -29.18 1.56 -2.93
C ILE A 152 -30.55 1.91 -2.31
N ALA A 153 -31.00 3.15 -2.46
CA ALA A 153 -32.30 3.58 -1.95
C ALA A 153 -33.46 2.87 -2.66
N GLU A 154 -33.38 2.78 -3.99
CA GLU A 154 -34.38 2.05 -4.79
C GLU A 154 -34.43 0.56 -4.43
N ASP A 155 -33.27 -0.11 -4.36
CA ASP A 155 -33.21 -1.55 -4.03
C ASP A 155 -33.75 -1.87 -2.63
N LYS A 156 -33.59 -0.98 -1.68
CA LYS A 156 -34.05 -1.18 -0.30
C LYS A 156 -35.45 -0.62 -0.04
N GLY A 157 -36.05 0.04 -1.02
CA GLY A 157 -37.32 0.74 -0.85
C GLY A 157 -37.27 1.88 0.17
N LEU A 158 -36.11 2.54 0.26
CA LEU A 158 -35.85 3.64 1.21
C LEU A 158 -35.78 4.98 0.50
N VAL A 159 -35.97 6.06 1.24
CA VAL A 159 -35.76 7.41 0.73
C VAL A 159 -34.25 7.70 0.65
N TYR A 160 -33.81 8.42 -0.37
CA TYR A 160 -32.39 8.79 -0.61
C TYR A 160 -31.72 9.36 0.65
N GLU A 161 -32.37 10.29 1.33
CA GLU A 161 -31.86 10.94 2.54
C GLU A 161 -31.63 9.94 3.69
N SER A 162 -32.48 8.93 3.80
CA SER A 162 -32.34 7.90 4.81
C SER A 162 -31.08 7.04 4.60
N VAL A 163 -30.81 6.68 3.34
CA VAL A 163 -29.58 5.94 2.96
C VAL A 163 -28.37 6.83 3.18
N GLN A 164 -28.41 8.09 2.76
CA GLN A 164 -27.33 9.05 2.97
C GLN A 164 -26.99 9.22 4.46
N GLN A 165 -28.00 9.39 5.31
CA GLN A 165 -27.83 9.49 6.77
C GLN A 165 -27.24 8.20 7.35
N LYS A 166 -27.69 7.04 6.88
CA LYS A 166 -27.16 5.72 7.32
C LYS A 166 -25.69 5.60 6.97
N LEU A 167 -25.30 5.89 5.72
CA LEU A 167 -23.91 5.88 5.28
C LEU A 167 -23.04 6.86 6.07
N HIS A 168 -23.55 8.06 6.35
CA HIS A 168 -22.82 9.05 7.14
C HIS A 168 -22.59 8.56 8.59
N ARG A 169 -23.60 7.92 9.22
CA ARG A 169 -23.50 7.35 10.56
C ARG A 169 -22.47 6.23 10.61
N VAL A 170 -22.53 5.29 9.68
CA VAL A 170 -21.58 4.18 9.59
C VAL A 170 -20.16 4.69 9.36
N LYS A 171 -19.99 5.63 8.41
CA LYS A 171 -18.68 6.26 8.16
C LYS A 171 -18.12 6.91 9.44
N ARG A 172 -18.95 7.66 10.17
CA ARG A 172 -18.54 8.31 11.42
C ARG A 172 -18.15 7.30 12.50
N LYS A 173 -18.93 6.24 12.67
CA LYS A 173 -18.65 5.15 13.63
C LYS A 173 -17.29 4.49 13.34
N LEU A 174 -17.07 4.05 12.11
CA LEU A 174 -15.81 3.48 11.66
C LEU A 174 -14.63 4.45 11.82
N LYS A 175 -14.83 5.71 11.47
CA LYS A 175 -13.77 6.72 11.57
C LYS A 175 -13.34 6.94 13.03
N ILE A 176 -14.27 6.99 13.97
CA ILE A 176 -13.94 7.13 15.40
C ILE A 176 -13.14 5.91 15.89
N GLN A 177 -13.56 4.70 15.55
CA GLN A 177 -12.87 3.48 15.94
C GLN A 177 -11.46 3.41 15.34
N MET A 178 -11.35 3.65 14.04
CA MET A 178 -10.06 3.63 13.33
C MET A 178 -9.08 4.67 13.87
N VAL A 179 -9.53 5.91 14.10
CA VAL A 179 -8.69 6.97 14.69
C VAL A 179 -8.18 6.54 16.06
N GLY A 180 -9.02 5.94 16.90
CA GLY A 180 -8.59 5.40 18.19
C GLY A 180 -7.43 4.41 18.05
N PHE A 181 -7.53 3.45 17.13
CA PHE A 181 -6.47 2.47 16.89
C PHE A 181 -5.20 3.10 16.30
N LEU A 182 -5.35 3.98 15.30
CA LEU A 182 -4.22 4.62 14.64
C LEU A 182 -3.45 5.58 15.57
N ASP A 183 -4.13 6.14 16.57
CA ASP A 183 -3.53 7.00 17.61
C ASP A 183 -3.04 6.19 18.83
N GLY A 184 -3.11 4.85 18.79
CA GLY A 184 -2.64 3.95 19.84
C GLY A 184 -3.58 3.81 21.04
N ASN A 185 -4.84 4.22 20.91
CA ASN A 185 -5.85 4.14 21.96
C ASN A 185 -6.74 2.90 21.77
N VAL A 186 -6.32 1.76 22.28
CA VAL A 186 -7.02 0.47 22.13
C VAL A 186 -8.23 0.33 23.06
N GLY A 187 -8.52 1.28 23.90
CA GLY A 187 -9.54 1.12 24.97
C GLY A 187 -10.30 2.36 25.38
N GLY A 188 -10.44 3.35 24.52
CA GLY A 188 -11.07 4.60 24.91
C GLY A 188 -12.22 5.05 24.02
N VAL A 189 -13.42 4.64 24.34
CA VAL A 189 -14.65 5.47 24.28
C VAL A 189 -15.44 5.18 25.53
#